data_92aa64832b6208de1e20e7a2e59c431f
#
_entry.id   92aa64832b6208de1e20e7a2e59c431f
#
_cell.length_a   1.000
_cell.length_b   1.000
_cell.length_c   1.000
_cell.angle_alpha   90.00
_cell.angle_beta   90.00
_cell.angle_gamma   90.00
#
_symmetry.space_group_name_H-M   'P 1'
#
loop_
_entity.id
_entity.type
_entity.pdbx_description
1 polymer ?
#
loop_
_entity_poly.entity_id
_entity_poly.type
_entity_poly.pdbx_seq_one_letter_code
_entity_poly.pdbx_strand_id
1 'polypeptide(L)'
;MEKIKGYKGFDQNLKCQGFQYEAGKKYEHEGKVDCCNSGFHFCENPMDVFYYYAPSTSRYCEVEGSGDIDRDRDDSKVACSELKIGREIGLNGIIEAGVNFILGKADWANAKE
;
A
#
# COMPACT_ATOMS: atom_id res chain seq x y z
N MET A 1 4.84 -17.71 -5.95
CA MET A 1 5.30 -16.37 -5.52
C MET A 1 4.18 -15.68 -4.76
N GLU A 2 4.49 -15.19 -3.59
CA GLU A 2 3.51 -14.47 -2.77
C GLU A 2 3.15 -13.13 -3.42
N LYS A 3 1.87 -12.82 -3.46
CA LYS A 3 1.37 -11.52 -3.89
C LYS A 3 0.60 -10.89 -2.74
N ILE A 4 0.94 -9.65 -2.43
CA ILE A 4 0.32 -8.93 -1.32
C ILE A 4 -0.41 -7.73 -1.87
N LYS A 5 -1.70 -7.64 -1.59
CA LYS A 5 -2.50 -6.49 -1.97
C LYS A 5 -2.43 -5.43 -0.89
N GLY A 6 -2.40 -4.18 -1.30
CA GLY A 6 -2.37 -3.08 -0.37
C GLY A 6 -2.65 -1.76 -1.06
N TYR A 7 -2.18 -0.70 -0.41
CA TYR A 7 -2.49 0.67 -0.81
C TYR A 7 -1.24 1.53 -0.69
N LYS A 8 -1.10 2.47 -1.61
CA LYS A 8 0.06 3.34 -1.65
C LYS A 8 -0.39 4.78 -1.86
N GLY A 9 0.27 5.70 -1.15
CA GLY A 9 0.08 7.12 -1.30
C GLY A 9 1.15 7.73 -2.20
N PHE A 10 0.78 8.83 -2.83
CA PHE A 10 1.63 9.57 -3.77
C PHE A 10 1.34 11.05 -3.62
N ASP A 11 2.24 11.89 -4.12
CA ASP A 11 1.97 13.32 -4.23
C ASP A 11 0.95 13.59 -5.35
N GLN A 12 0.65 14.87 -5.62
CA GLN A 12 -0.33 15.27 -6.62
C GLN A 12 0.07 14.89 -8.04
N ASN A 13 1.34 14.61 -8.28
CA ASN A 13 1.87 14.21 -9.58
C ASN A 13 2.03 12.70 -9.72
N LEU A 14 1.49 11.95 -8.79
CA LEU A 14 1.63 10.48 -8.72
C LEU A 14 3.09 10.06 -8.54
N LYS A 15 3.85 10.86 -7.79
CA LYS A 15 5.22 10.53 -7.41
C LYS A 15 5.28 10.14 -5.94
N CYS A 16 6.21 9.25 -5.63
CA CYS A 16 6.54 8.90 -4.27
C CYS A 16 8.06 8.96 -4.12
N GLN A 17 8.53 9.83 -3.24
CA GLN A 17 9.96 10.07 -3.02
C GLN A 17 10.72 10.32 -4.33
N GLY A 18 10.14 11.14 -5.19
CA GLY A 18 10.76 11.52 -6.44
C GLY A 18 10.62 10.51 -7.58
N PHE A 19 10.13 9.31 -7.31
CA PHE A 19 9.92 8.30 -8.34
C PHE A 19 8.54 8.47 -8.97
N GLN A 20 8.48 8.47 -10.30
CA GLN A 20 7.24 8.65 -11.05
C GLN A 20 6.54 7.31 -11.27
N TYR A 21 5.28 7.22 -10.83
CA TYR A 21 4.43 6.05 -11.05
C TYR A 21 3.30 6.36 -12.02
N GLU A 22 2.69 5.33 -12.56
CA GLU A 22 1.50 5.43 -13.41
C GLU A 22 0.55 4.30 -13.07
N ALA A 23 -0.74 4.60 -13.02
CA ALA A 23 -1.76 3.59 -12.79
C ALA A 23 -1.71 2.52 -13.88
N GLY A 24 -1.83 1.27 -13.47
CA GLY A 24 -1.83 0.13 -14.38
C GLY A 24 -0.46 -0.42 -14.73
N LYS A 25 0.62 0.24 -14.32
CA LYS A 25 1.98 -0.23 -14.65
C LYS A 25 2.61 -1.04 -13.53
N LYS A 26 3.55 -1.90 -13.92
CA LYS A 26 4.34 -2.71 -13.00
C LYS A 26 5.78 -2.20 -13.01
N TYR A 27 6.39 -2.20 -11.82
CA TYR A 27 7.76 -1.75 -11.60
C TYR A 27 8.58 -2.82 -10.90
N GLU A 28 9.86 -2.86 -11.22
CA GLU A 28 10.81 -3.81 -10.63
C GLU A 28 11.98 -3.05 -10.01
N HIS A 29 12.41 -3.50 -8.84
CA HIS A 29 13.57 -2.97 -8.11
C HIS A 29 14.67 -4.02 -8.13
N GLU A 30 15.86 -3.61 -8.52
CA GLU A 30 17.03 -4.46 -8.45
C GLU A 30 17.76 -4.24 -7.13
N GLY A 31 18.29 -5.31 -6.56
CA GLY A 31 19.01 -5.23 -5.31
C GLY A 31 18.17 -5.61 -4.11
N LYS A 32 18.74 -5.40 -2.95
CA LYS A 32 18.16 -5.80 -1.69
C LYS A 32 16.89 -5.02 -1.38
N VAL A 33 15.91 -5.73 -0.82
CA VAL A 33 14.69 -5.11 -0.27
C VAL A 33 14.82 -5.06 1.23
N ASP A 34 14.64 -3.86 1.78
CA ASP A 34 14.78 -3.62 3.20
C ASP A 34 13.74 -2.56 3.59
N CYS A 35 12.81 -2.92 4.45
CA CYS A 35 11.70 -2.02 4.81
C CYS A 35 12.23 -0.69 5.35
N CYS A 36 11.71 0.40 4.80
CA CYS A 36 12.09 1.79 5.08
C CYS A 36 13.38 2.25 4.42
N ASN A 37 14.16 1.37 3.79
CA ASN A 37 15.43 1.74 3.16
C ASN A 37 15.45 1.53 1.65
N SER A 38 15.00 0.39 1.18
CA SER A 38 15.09 0.07 -0.25
C SER A 38 13.93 -0.79 -0.71
N GLY A 39 13.63 -0.73 -2.02
CA GLY A 39 12.49 -1.39 -2.61
C GLY A 39 11.29 -0.46 -2.70
N PHE A 40 10.19 -1.00 -3.18
CA PHE A 40 8.91 -0.28 -3.24
C PHE A 40 8.14 -0.52 -1.95
N HIS A 41 7.51 0.54 -1.42
CA HIS A 41 6.80 0.48 -0.15
C HIS A 41 5.31 0.75 -0.33
N PHE A 42 4.50 0.02 0.41
CA PHE A 42 3.05 0.24 0.48
C PHE A 42 2.54 -0.27 1.83
N CYS A 43 1.26 -0.05 2.11
CA CYS A 43 0.64 -0.52 3.36
C CYS A 43 -0.49 -1.50 3.05
N GLU A 44 -0.56 -2.59 3.80
CA GLU A 44 -1.71 -3.50 3.70
C GLU A 44 -2.96 -2.88 4.30
N ASN A 45 -2.82 -2.16 5.42
CA ASN A 45 -3.92 -1.43 6.01
C ASN A 45 -4.03 -0.05 5.35
N PRO A 46 -5.14 0.25 4.66
CA PRO A 46 -5.27 1.53 3.96
C PRO A 46 -5.11 2.74 4.88
N MET A 47 -5.54 2.63 6.12
CA MET A 47 -5.48 3.76 7.06
C MET A 47 -4.04 4.11 7.44
N ASP A 48 -3.11 3.15 7.38
CA ASP A 48 -1.71 3.43 7.70
C ASP A 48 -1.04 4.32 6.64
N VAL A 49 -1.58 4.36 5.43
CA VAL A 49 -1.07 5.23 4.37
C VAL A 49 -1.11 6.69 4.81
N PHE A 50 -2.10 7.07 5.61
CA PHE A 50 -2.26 8.46 6.07
C PHE A 50 -1.13 8.94 6.97
N TYR A 51 -0.37 8.04 7.57
CA TYR A 51 0.83 8.41 8.33
C TYR A 51 1.92 8.98 7.44
N TYR A 52 1.90 8.63 6.15
CA TYR A 52 2.93 9.02 5.19
C TYR A 52 2.43 10.04 4.18
N TYR A 53 1.16 9.99 3.84
CA TYR A 53 0.55 10.83 2.81
C TYR A 53 -0.78 11.39 3.30
N ALA A 54 -0.79 12.70 3.59
CA ALA A 54 -1.95 13.37 4.17
C ALA A 54 -3.14 13.39 3.18
N PRO A 55 -4.37 13.21 3.68
CA PRO A 55 -5.54 13.13 2.80
C PRO A 55 -5.78 14.35 1.93
N SER A 56 -5.41 15.54 2.41
CA SER A 56 -5.72 16.80 1.71
C SER A 56 -4.82 17.07 0.51
N THR A 57 -3.67 16.41 0.41
CA THR A 57 -2.65 16.74 -0.60
C THR A 57 -2.14 15.54 -1.37
N SER A 58 -2.74 14.38 -1.19
CA SER A 58 -2.20 13.14 -1.74
C SER A 58 -3.16 12.43 -2.67
N ARG A 59 -2.60 11.53 -3.48
CA ARG A 59 -3.35 10.62 -4.33
C ARG A 59 -3.08 9.20 -3.84
N TYR A 60 -4.01 8.30 -4.07
CA TYR A 60 -3.93 6.93 -3.56
C TYR A 60 -4.29 5.93 -4.64
N CYS A 61 -3.55 4.81 -4.66
CA CYS A 61 -3.84 3.70 -5.57
C CYS A 61 -3.89 2.38 -4.82
N GLU A 62 -4.70 1.47 -5.32
CA GLU A 62 -4.57 0.05 -4.98
C GLU A 62 -3.29 -0.45 -5.61
N VAL A 63 -2.56 -1.31 -4.89
CA VAL A 63 -1.31 -1.89 -5.39
C VAL A 63 -1.23 -3.37 -5.07
N GLU A 64 -0.31 -4.06 -5.76
CA GLU A 64 0.01 -5.45 -5.47
C GLU A 64 1.52 -5.60 -5.49
N GLY A 65 2.06 -6.06 -4.37
CA GLY A 65 3.51 -6.29 -4.23
C GLY A 65 3.85 -7.76 -4.35
N SER A 66 5.02 -8.04 -4.89
CA SER A 66 5.53 -9.41 -5.05
C SER A 66 7.05 -9.39 -5.14
N GLY A 67 7.63 -10.55 -5.42
CA GLY A 67 9.08 -10.71 -5.44
C GLY A 67 9.64 -10.86 -4.03
N ASP A 68 10.74 -10.19 -3.75
CA ASP A 68 11.31 -10.16 -2.40
C ASP A 68 10.44 -9.24 -1.53
N ILE A 69 10.12 -9.72 -0.33
CA ILE A 69 9.21 -9.03 0.58
C ILE A 69 9.89 -8.83 1.92
N ASP A 70 9.77 -7.62 2.47
CA ASP A 70 10.18 -7.33 3.84
C ASP A 70 9.07 -6.53 4.52
N ARG A 71 8.64 -6.98 5.69
CA ARG A 71 7.51 -6.36 6.41
C ARG A 71 8.02 -5.56 7.60
N ASP A 72 7.38 -4.41 7.85
CA ASP A 72 7.58 -3.66 9.08
C ASP A 72 6.88 -4.39 10.23
N ARG A 73 7.45 -4.31 11.43
CA ARG A 73 6.89 -4.92 12.62
C ARG A 73 5.85 -4.05 13.31
N ASP A 74 5.94 -2.75 13.12
CA ASP A 74 5.16 -1.78 13.90
C ASP A 74 3.88 -1.34 13.20
N ASP A 75 3.83 -1.46 11.87
CA ASP A 75 2.62 -1.13 11.12
C ASP A 75 2.45 -2.12 9.96
N SER A 76 1.55 -1.82 9.04
CA SER A 76 1.27 -2.70 7.91
C SER A 76 2.14 -2.41 6.70
N LYS A 77 3.21 -1.61 6.84
CA LYS A 77 4.09 -1.27 5.73
C LYS A 77 4.85 -2.48 5.24
N VAL A 78 4.89 -2.62 3.93
CA VAL A 78 5.58 -3.71 3.23
C VAL A 78 6.54 -3.10 2.22
N ALA A 79 7.74 -3.65 2.15
CA ALA A 79 8.69 -3.37 1.07
C ALA A 79 8.74 -4.57 0.14
N CYS A 80 8.81 -4.32 -1.16
CA CYS A 80 8.85 -5.38 -2.17
C CYS A 80 9.75 -5.02 -3.34
N SER A 81 10.19 -6.03 -4.08
CA SER A 81 10.98 -5.82 -5.27
C SER A 81 10.16 -5.63 -6.53
N GLU A 82 8.91 -6.06 -6.54
CA GLU A 82 8.01 -5.89 -7.68
C GLU A 82 6.71 -5.27 -7.20
N LEU A 83 6.29 -4.18 -7.86
CA LEU A 83 5.08 -3.47 -7.49
C LEU A 83 4.24 -3.18 -8.72
N LYS A 84 3.00 -3.62 -8.69
CA LYS A 84 2.01 -3.28 -9.70
C LYS A 84 1.08 -2.20 -9.14
N ILE A 85 0.99 -1.09 -9.86
CA ILE A 85 0.05 -0.02 -9.52
C ILE A 85 -1.29 -0.39 -10.15
N GLY A 86 -2.30 -0.53 -9.33
CA GLY A 86 -3.65 -0.83 -9.78
C GLY A 86 -4.44 0.42 -10.02
N ARG A 87 -5.69 0.40 -9.59
CA ARG A 87 -6.63 1.49 -9.80
C ARG A 87 -6.35 2.64 -8.83
N GLU A 88 -6.39 3.86 -9.34
CA GLU A 88 -6.40 5.03 -8.46
C GLU A 88 -7.76 5.15 -7.79
N ILE A 89 -7.76 5.41 -6.47
CA ILE A 89 -8.99 5.60 -5.69
C ILE A 89 -8.92 6.97 -5.01
N GLY A 90 -10.09 7.59 -4.83
CA GLY A 90 -10.16 8.87 -4.13
C GLY A 90 -10.15 8.70 -2.63
N LEU A 91 -10.25 9.82 -1.91
CA LEU A 91 -10.26 9.81 -0.45
C LEU A 91 -11.38 8.91 0.09
N ASN A 92 -12.59 9.01 -0.48
CA ASN A 92 -13.69 8.15 -0.04
C ASN A 92 -13.38 6.68 -0.28
N GLY A 93 -12.71 6.37 -1.39
CA GLY A 93 -12.31 5.00 -1.72
C GLY A 93 -11.33 4.42 -0.73
N ILE A 94 -10.32 5.18 -0.31
CA ILE A 94 -9.34 4.67 0.65
C ILE A 94 -9.94 4.55 2.05
N ILE A 95 -10.85 5.45 2.42
CA ILE A 95 -11.55 5.34 3.71
C ILE A 95 -12.43 4.09 3.73
N GLU A 96 -13.18 3.86 2.65
CA GLU A 96 -14.00 2.64 2.53
C GLU A 96 -13.15 1.38 2.60
N ALA A 97 -12.01 1.39 1.90
CA ALA A 97 -11.06 0.26 1.96
C ALA A 97 -10.54 0.05 3.37
N GLY A 98 -10.27 1.12 4.11
CA GLY A 98 -9.83 1.03 5.50
C GLY A 98 -10.88 0.43 6.41
N VAL A 99 -12.13 0.84 6.25
CA VAL A 99 -13.25 0.25 7.00
C VAL A 99 -13.36 -1.25 6.70
N ASN A 100 -13.31 -1.61 5.43
CA ASN A 100 -13.41 -3.02 5.02
C ASN A 100 -12.23 -3.85 5.54
N PHE A 101 -11.03 -3.26 5.57
CA PHE A 101 -9.86 -3.94 6.12
C PHE A 101 -10.05 -4.25 7.60
N ILE A 102 -10.54 -3.29 8.38
CA ILE A 102 -10.79 -3.47 9.81
C ILE A 102 -11.89 -4.52 10.02
N LEU A 103 -12.98 -4.44 9.26
CA LEU A 103 -14.07 -5.40 9.34
C LEU A 103 -13.59 -6.80 8.95
N GLY A 104 -12.73 -6.91 7.94
CA GLY A 104 -12.15 -8.19 7.53
C GLY A 104 -11.24 -8.81 8.57
N LYS A 105 -10.58 -7.98 9.39
CA LYS A 105 -9.74 -8.45 10.50
C LYS A 105 -10.56 -8.86 11.72
N ALA A 106 -11.78 -8.33 11.86
CA ALA A 106 -12.65 -8.69 12.95
C ALA A 106 -13.17 -10.11 12.74
N ASP A 107 -13.16 -10.89 13.79
CA ASP A 107 -13.72 -12.25 13.74
C ASP A 107 -15.22 -12.18 14.03
N TRP A 108 -15.98 -11.86 13.00
CA TRP A 108 -17.40 -11.68 13.12
C TRP A 108 -18.14 -12.96 13.53
N ALA A 109 -17.59 -14.13 13.18
CA ALA A 109 -18.20 -15.39 13.62
C ALA A 109 -18.15 -15.53 15.14
N ASN A 110 -17.03 -15.13 15.74
CA ASN A 110 -16.91 -15.15 17.20
C ASN A 110 -17.58 -13.95 17.86
N ALA A 111 -17.58 -12.81 17.19
CA ALA A 111 -18.19 -11.60 17.73
C ALA A 111 -19.69 -11.73 17.93
N LYS A 112 -20.34 -12.64 17.24
CA LYS A 112 -21.77 -12.89 17.35
C LYS A 112 -22.16 -13.65 18.61
N GLU A 113 -21.22 -14.24 19.25
CA GLU A 113 -21.42 -15.05 20.44
C GLU A 113 -21.35 -14.19 21.70
#